data_ee05fa44717fe3a14b9df48b6c3776bd
#
_entry.id   ee05fa44717fe3a14b9df48b6c3776bd
#
_cell.length_a   1.000
_cell.length_b   1.000
_cell.length_c   1.000
_cell.angle_alpha   90.00
_cell.angle_beta   90.00
_cell.angle_gamma   90.00
#
_symmetry.space_group_name_H-M   'P 1'
#
loop_
_entity.id
_entity.type
_entity.pdbx_description
1 polymer ?
#
loop_
_entity_poly.entity_id
_entity_poly.type
_entity_poly.pdbx_seq_one_letter_code
_entity_poly.pdbx_strand_id
1 'polypeptide(L)'
;MHDSLLEIRDLKTYFFTEAGVVKAVDGANVDVRPKETVGLVGESGSGKTVTALSALRIVPKPGRIVTGSIVFDGEDVLAKSEEEMRKLRGPKMAMVFQDPSSSLNPLYTVEKQLSDILMLHRKLSKREASQRAEYLLDLAGIQDPRTRLKAYPHELSGGMKQRIGIARALSCEPTLLFADEPTTNLDVTVQAQVLELMKKLQHDLGMSMVMITHDMGIIADMTERVTIMYAGRVMEAADTKMVFHEPKHPYTEALLAAVPRVDQRKILEVIPGNIPNLIEPRPGCVFHPRCKYAKQVCIDSVPPLEEVGENHWATCHRWKEIKLRGV
;
A
#
# COMPACT_ATOMS: atom_id res chain seq x y z
N MET A 1 -9.67 2.75 24.61
CA MET A 1 -8.65 3.48 23.82
C MET A 1 -8.71 2.87 22.44
N HIS A 2 -8.74 3.66 21.39
CA HIS A 2 -8.63 3.10 20.02
C HIS A 2 -7.22 2.55 19.87
N ASP A 3 -7.09 1.21 19.77
CA ASP A 3 -5.78 0.56 19.56
C ASP A 3 -5.23 0.76 18.14
N SER A 4 -6.02 1.36 17.24
CA SER A 4 -5.66 1.56 15.84
C SER A 4 -5.35 3.03 15.54
N LEU A 5 -4.27 3.28 14.80
CA LEU A 5 -3.91 4.59 14.26
C LEU A 5 -4.74 4.95 13.02
N LEU A 6 -4.97 3.96 12.14
CA LEU A 6 -5.84 4.08 10.96
C LEU A 6 -6.86 2.96 10.98
N GLU A 7 -8.13 3.31 10.77
CA GLU A 7 -9.21 2.37 10.57
C GLU A 7 -9.98 2.70 9.30
N ILE A 8 -10.05 1.74 8.39
CA ILE A 8 -10.88 1.79 7.19
C ILE A 8 -11.92 0.69 7.31
N ARG A 9 -13.22 1.03 7.17
CA ARG A 9 -14.33 0.08 7.27
C ARG A 9 -15.30 0.24 6.11
N ASP A 10 -15.64 -0.88 5.47
CA ASP A 10 -16.56 -0.99 4.31
C ASP A 10 -16.33 0.09 3.24
N LEU A 11 -15.06 0.41 2.98
CA LEU A 11 -14.69 1.46 2.04
C LEU A 11 -15.09 1.08 0.63
N LYS A 12 -15.83 1.97 -0.05
CA LYS A 12 -16.17 1.84 -1.47
C LYS A 12 -15.72 3.07 -2.22
N THR A 13 -14.81 2.86 -3.17
CA THR A 13 -14.29 3.91 -4.06
C THR A 13 -14.45 3.47 -5.49
N TYR A 14 -15.26 4.22 -6.24
CA TYR A 14 -15.66 3.90 -7.61
C TYR A 14 -15.23 4.98 -8.59
N PHE A 15 -14.93 4.57 -9.83
CA PHE A 15 -14.64 5.48 -10.94
C PHE A 15 -15.82 5.48 -11.91
N PHE A 16 -16.39 6.66 -12.16
CA PHE A 16 -17.54 6.87 -13.01
C PHE A 16 -17.09 7.23 -14.43
N THR A 17 -16.81 6.23 -15.24
CA THR A 17 -16.30 6.38 -16.60
C THR A 17 -17.43 6.32 -17.63
N GLU A 18 -17.17 6.71 -18.89
CA GLU A 18 -18.11 6.56 -20.00
C GLU A 18 -18.48 5.09 -20.27
N ALA A 19 -17.56 4.16 -20.02
CA ALA A 19 -17.78 2.72 -20.20
C ALA A 19 -18.58 2.09 -19.05
N GLY A 20 -18.81 2.82 -17.95
CA GLY A 20 -19.54 2.34 -16.77
C GLY A 20 -18.84 2.65 -15.46
N VAL A 21 -19.36 2.10 -14.36
CA VAL A 21 -18.87 2.32 -13.01
C VAL A 21 -17.86 1.24 -12.62
N VAL A 22 -16.58 1.60 -12.57
CA VAL A 22 -15.51 0.70 -12.13
C VAL A 22 -15.48 0.68 -10.59
N LYS A 23 -15.75 -0.46 -9.97
CA LYS A 23 -15.73 -0.67 -8.52
C LYS A 23 -14.32 -1.00 -8.05
N ALA A 24 -13.44 0.00 -8.06
CA ALA A 24 -12.02 -0.20 -7.77
C ALA A 24 -11.74 -0.65 -6.33
N VAL A 25 -12.55 -0.21 -5.37
CA VAL A 25 -12.59 -0.70 -3.97
C VAL A 25 -14.05 -0.91 -3.64
N ASP A 26 -14.43 -2.10 -3.17
CA ASP A 26 -15.82 -2.50 -2.93
C ASP A 26 -15.97 -3.25 -1.60
N GLY A 27 -15.88 -2.51 -0.49
CA GLY A 27 -16.02 -3.04 0.87
C GLY A 27 -14.67 -3.40 1.50
N ALA A 28 -13.62 -2.59 1.30
CA ALA A 28 -12.35 -2.84 1.93
C ALA A 28 -12.34 -2.49 3.42
N ASN A 29 -11.71 -3.39 4.20
CA ASN A 29 -11.46 -3.20 5.63
C ASN A 29 -9.95 -3.31 5.86
N VAL A 30 -9.35 -2.26 6.41
CA VAL A 30 -7.91 -2.20 6.73
C VAL A 30 -7.74 -1.46 8.04
N ASP A 31 -6.91 -1.97 8.93
CA ASP A 31 -6.51 -1.27 10.14
C ASP A 31 -4.99 -1.31 10.33
N VAL A 32 -4.45 -0.26 10.91
CA VAL A 32 -3.03 -0.10 11.21
C VAL A 32 -2.88 0.36 12.64
N ARG A 33 -2.07 -0.35 13.43
CA ARG A 33 -1.74 0.03 14.80
C ARG A 33 -0.58 1.02 14.82
N PRO A 34 -0.40 1.77 15.92
CA PRO A 34 0.78 2.61 16.09
C PRO A 34 2.08 1.81 15.96
N LYS A 35 3.05 2.34 15.20
CA LYS A 35 4.40 1.77 14.96
C LYS A 35 4.40 0.42 14.25
N GLU A 36 3.31 0.00 13.66
CA GLU A 36 3.15 -1.25 12.92
C GLU A 36 3.41 -1.04 11.43
N THR A 37 3.96 -2.05 10.77
CA THR A 37 3.98 -2.15 9.30
C THR A 37 2.95 -3.18 8.85
N VAL A 38 1.92 -2.73 8.13
CA VAL A 38 0.89 -3.59 7.54
C VAL A 38 1.11 -3.74 6.04
N GLY A 39 1.09 -4.96 5.55
CA GLY A 39 1.10 -5.27 4.12
C GLY A 39 -0.28 -5.12 3.49
N LEU A 40 -0.34 -4.51 2.31
CA LEU A 40 -1.53 -4.52 1.46
C LEU A 40 -1.14 -5.13 0.12
N VAL A 41 -1.52 -6.40 -0.10
CA VAL A 41 -1.00 -7.22 -1.19
C VAL A 41 -2.09 -7.71 -2.13
N GLY A 42 -1.75 -7.97 -3.38
CA GLY A 42 -2.63 -8.52 -4.40
C GLY A 42 -2.16 -8.19 -5.81
N GLU A 43 -2.78 -8.80 -6.80
CA GLU A 43 -2.47 -8.53 -8.22
C GLU A 43 -2.69 -7.05 -8.59
N SER A 44 -2.10 -6.61 -9.72
CA SER A 44 -2.36 -5.27 -10.28
C SER A 44 -3.87 -5.06 -10.49
N GLY A 45 -4.39 -3.87 -10.16
CA GLY A 45 -5.82 -3.58 -10.25
C GLY A 45 -6.68 -4.16 -9.12
N SER A 46 -6.11 -4.75 -8.06
CA SER A 46 -6.88 -5.27 -6.92
C SER A 46 -7.44 -4.20 -5.98
N GLY A 47 -7.09 -2.91 -6.17
CA GLY A 47 -7.63 -1.78 -5.40
C GLY A 47 -6.68 -1.22 -4.32
N LYS A 48 -5.48 -1.76 -4.13
CA LYS A 48 -4.50 -1.37 -3.11
C LYS A 48 -4.18 0.13 -3.11
N THR A 49 -3.66 0.62 -4.24
CA THR A 49 -3.34 2.04 -4.43
C THR A 49 -4.56 2.94 -4.20
N VAL A 50 -5.73 2.54 -4.73
CA VAL A 50 -6.97 3.32 -4.56
C VAL A 50 -7.40 3.39 -3.10
N THR A 51 -7.16 2.33 -2.31
CA THR A 51 -7.41 2.33 -0.86
C THR A 51 -6.53 3.37 -0.15
N ALA A 52 -5.23 3.43 -0.45
CA ALA A 52 -4.33 4.44 0.10
C ALA A 52 -4.69 5.87 -0.35
N LEU A 53 -5.00 6.06 -1.64
CA LEU A 53 -5.45 7.35 -2.16
C LEU A 53 -6.77 7.80 -1.51
N SER A 54 -7.66 6.87 -1.16
CA SER A 54 -8.90 7.17 -0.45
C SER A 54 -8.63 7.62 0.97
N ALA A 55 -7.70 6.98 1.70
CA ALA A 55 -7.29 7.39 3.03
C ALA A 55 -6.72 8.82 3.05
N LEU A 56 -5.98 9.19 2.02
CA LEU A 56 -5.44 10.54 1.83
C LEU A 56 -6.44 11.52 1.19
N ARG A 57 -7.61 11.05 0.74
CA ARG A 57 -8.61 11.83 -0.01
C ARG A 57 -8.03 12.54 -1.24
N ILE A 58 -7.18 11.84 -1.99
CA ILE A 58 -6.56 12.30 -3.25
C ILE A 58 -6.90 11.39 -4.44
N VAL A 59 -8.03 10.69 -4.38
CA VAL A 59 -8.53 9.88 -5.50
C VAL A 59 -8.72 10.77 -6.73
N PRO A 60 -8.08 10.46 -7.88
CA PRO A 60 -8.20 11.28 -9.08
C PRO A 60 -9.60 11.16 -9.69
N LYS A 61 -10.09 12.25 -10.30
CA LYS A 61 -11.32 12.22 -11.09
C LYS A 61 -11.16 11.25 -12.29
N PRO A 62 -12.22 10.51 -12.68
CA PRO A 62 -13.62 10.57 -12.21
C PRO A 62 -13.91 9.68 -10.98
N GLY A 63 -12.90 9.29 -10.20
CA GLY A 63 -13.06 8.49 -8.99
C GLY A 63 -13.61 9.31 -7.82
N ARG A 64 -14.40 8.64 -6.97
CA ARG A 64 -14.87 9.21 -5.68
C ARG A 64 -15.14 8.11 -4.66
N ILE A 65 -15.00 8.45 -3.39
CA ILE A 65 -15.43 7.62 -2.27
C ILE A 65 -16.96 7.66 -2.23
N VAL A 66 -17.61 6.50 -2.27
CA VAL A 66 -19.07 6.35 -2.33
C VAL A 66 -19.63 6.12 -0.93
N THR A 67 -19.04 5.18 -0.19
CA THR A 67 -19.44 4.82 1.18
C THR A 67 -18.24 4.33 1.97
N GLY A 68 -18.46 4.06 3.26
CA GLY A 68 -17.47 3.57 4.20
C GLY A 68 -17.04 4.65 5.20
N SER A 69 -16.16 4.28 6.10
CA SER A 69 -15.55 5.21 7.05
C SER A 69 -14.03 5.10 7.02
N ILE A 70 -13.36 6.21 7.29
CA ILE A 70 -11.91 6.30 7.43
C ILE A 70 -11.64 7.13 8.67
N VAL A 71 -11.12 6.48 9.71
CA VAL A 71 -10.75 7.13 10.98
C VAL A 71 -9.23 7.10 11.10
N PHE A 72 -8.62 8.25 11.36
CA PHE A 72 -7.19 8.38 11.58
C PHE A 72 -6.94 9.13 12.89
N ASP A 73 -6.17 8.53 13.79
CA ASP A 73 -5.86 9.07 15.12
C ASP A 73 -7.14 9.46 15.89
N GLY A 74 -8.21 8.62 15.76
CA GLY A 74 -9.52 8.83 16.38
C GLY A 74 -10.44 9.83 15.67
N GLU A 75 -10.03 10.45 14.58
CA GLU A 75 -10.79 11.47 13.86
C GLU A 75 -11.31 10.98 12.50
N ASP A 76 -12.56 11.28 12.18
CA ASP A 76 -13.16 10.94 10.87
C ASP A 76 -12.52 11.79 9.76
N VAL A 77 -11.75 11.12 8.88
CA VAL A 77 -11.08 11.73 7.74
C VAL A 77 -12.07 12.25 6.70
N LEU A 78 -13.21 11.56 6.52
CA LEU A 78 -14.18 11.92 5.48
C LEU A 78 -14.97 13.19 5.82
N ALA A 79 -15.15 13.48 7.11
CA ALA A 79 -15.84 14.68 7.59
C ALA A 79 -14.98 15.95 7.54
N LYS A 80 -13.64 15.82 7.39
CA LYS A 80 -12.72 16.97 7.40
C LYS A 80 -12.88 17.86 6.15
N SER A 81 -12.70 19.16 6.33
CA SER A 81 -12.55 20.12 5.26
C SER A 81 -11.22 19.90 4.51
N GLU A 82 -11.09 20.47 3.31
CA GLU A 82 -9.83 20.38 2.55
C GLU A 82 -8.66 21.10 3.25
N GLU A 83 -8.95 22.16 4.00
CA GLU A 83 -7.93 22.86 4.80
C GLU A 83 -7.39 21.97 5.93
N GLU A 84 -8.27 21.23 6.62
CA GLU A 84 -7.86 20.26 7.64
C GLU A 84 -7.09 19.08 7.02
N MET A 85 -7.51 18.61 5.86
CA MET A 85 -6.76 17.58 5.13
C MET A 85 -5.36 18.04 4.72
N ARG A 86 -5.17 19.29 4.33
CA ARG A 86 -3.82 19.84 4.05
C ARG A 86 -2.91 19.80 5.28
N LYS A 87 -3.46 19.97 6.49
CA LYS A 87 -2.70 19.85 7.75
C LYS A 87 -2.35 18.41 8.09
N LEU A 88 -3.13 17.44 7.61
CA LEU A 88 -2.87 16.02 7.79
C LEU A 88 -1.87 15.49 6.75
N ARG A 89 -2.05 15.85 5.47
CA ARG A 89 -1.18 15.39 4.38
C ARG A 89 0.21 16.00 4.51
N GLY A 90 1.21 15.15 4.61
CA GLY A 90 2.60 15.47 4.88
C GLY A 90 2.94 15.32 6.36
N PRO A 91 2.42 16.16 7.29
CA PRO A 91 2.79 16.09 8.70
C PRO A 91 2.29 14.86 9.47
N LYS A 92 1.17 14.28 9.06
CA LYS A 92 0.58 13.12 9.74
C LYS A 92 0.53 11.89 8.84
N MET A 93 0.05 12.03 7.62
CA MET A 93 -0.02 10.97 6.62
C MET A 93 0.76 11.38 5.38
N ALA A 94 1.67 10.54 4.92
CA ALA A 94 2.43 10.76 3.69
C ALA A 94 2.38 9.53 2.78
N MET A 95 2.79 9.69 1.52
CA MET A 95 2.83 8.62 0.54
C MET A 95 4.08 8.67 -0.32
N VAL A 96 4.72 7.51 -0.50
CA VAL A 96 5.68 7.25 -1.56
C VAL A 96 4.92 6.61 -2.71
N PHE A 97 4.96 7.24 -3.88
CA PHE A 97 4.24 6.78 -5.08
C PHE A 97 5.07 5.74 -5.86
N GLN A 98 4.39 4.88 -6.60
CA GLN A 98 4.95 3.79 -7.39
C GLN A 98 5.98 4.26 -8.43
N ASP A 99 5.71 5.38 -9.12
CA ASP A 99 6.64 5.95 -10.09
C ASP A 99 7.38 7.16 -9.52
N PRO A 100 8.67 7.01 -9.18
CA PRO A 100 9.47 8.11 -8.66
C PRO A 100 9.68 9.23 -9.69
N SER A 101 9.58 8.93 -10.99
CA SER A 101 9.76 9.92 -12.05
C SER A 101 8.57 10.86 -12.14
N SER A 102 7.36 10.36 -11.98
CA SER A 102 6.13 11.18 -11.95
C SER A 102 5.94 11.92 -10.64
N SER A 103 6.57 11.47 -9.55
CA SER A 103 6.47 12.10 -8.24
C SER A 103 7.33 13.37 -8.10
N LEU A 104 8.39 13.50 -8.91
CA LEU A 104 9.29 14.65 -8.91
C LEU A 104 8.99 15.58 -10.09
N ASN A 105 8.81 16.88 -9.81
CA ASN A 105 8.60 17.85 -10.87
C ASN A 105 9.91 18.10 -11.64
N PRO A 106 9.97 17.81 -12.97
CA PRO A 106 11.21 17.91 -13.76
C PRO A 106 11.75 19.32 -13.91
N LEU A 107 10.92 20.36 -13.65
CA LEU A 107 11.28 21.77 -13.80
C LEU A 107 11.96 22.37 -12.56
N TYR A 108 11.98 21.65 -11.45
CA TYR A 108 12.55 22.12 -10.19
C TYR A 108 13.67 21.24 -9.70
N THR A 109 14.69 21.85 -9.09
CA THR A 109 15.77 21.12 -8.41
C THR A 109 15.22 20.33 -7.22
N VAL A 110 15.97 19.31 -6.79
CA VAL A 110 15.67 18.53 -5.60
C VAL A 110 15.52 19.42 -4.36
N GLU A 111 16.45 20.39 -4.19
CA GLU A 111 16.43 21.34 -3.08
C GLU A 111 15.11 22.11 -3.02
N LYS A 112 14.68 22.66 -4.16
CA LYS A 112 13.42 23.41 -4.19
C LYS A 112 12.23 22.56 -3.79
N GLN A 113 12.14 21.34 -4.29
CA GLN A 113 11.03 20.45 -4.01
C GLN A 113 10.96 20.00 -2.54
N LEU A 114 12.10 19.77 -1.88
CA LEU A 114 12.16 19.47 -0.46
C LEU A 114 11.94 20.71 0.41
N SER A 115 12.59 21.81 0.07
CA SER A 115 12.52 23.05 0.85
C SER A 115 11.13 23.67 0.85
N ASP A 116 10.41 23.64 -0.28
CA ASP A 116 9.04 24.15 -0.35
C ASP A 116 8.11 23.44 0.64
N ILE A 117 8.23 22.11 0.78
CA ILE A 117 7.45 21.32 1.74
C ILE A 117 7.82 21.69 3.18
N LEU A 118 9.11 21.77 3.47
CA LEU A 118 9.63 22.11 4.80
C LEU A 118 9.21 23.52 5.23
N MET A 119 9.30 24.50 4.33
CA MET A 119 8.84 25.87 4.59
C MET A 119 7.33 25.93 4.81
N LEU A 120 6.55 25.18 4.02
CA LEU A 120 5.09 25.16 4.11
C LEU A 120 4.61 24.51 5.42
N HIS A 121 5.07 23.32 5.73
CA HIS A 121 4.52 22.49 6.81
C HIS A 121 5.29 22.63 8.14
N ARG A 122 6.61 22.82 8.07
CA ARG A 122 7.47 22.95 9.29
C ARG A 122 7.79 24.40 9.63
N LYS A 123 7.35 25.36 8.78
CA LYS A 123 7.57 26.82 8.97
C LYS A 123 9.04 27.19 9.07
N LEU A 124 9.93 26.44 8.46
CA LEU A 124 11.36 26.72 8.45
C LEU A 124 11.68 27.89 7.54
N SER A 125 12.72 28.65 7.89
CA SER A 125 13.31 29.62 6.98
C SER A 125 13.96 28.91 5.79
N LYS A 126 14.21 29.62 4.70
CA LYS A 126 14.85 29.07 3.50
C LYS A 126 16.19 28.39 3.81
N ARG A 127 16.99 28.99 4.70
CA ARG A 127 18.30 28.45 5.13
C ARG A 127 18.14 27.14 5.91
N GLU A 128 17.24 27.12 6.88
CA GLU A 128 16.96 25.92 7.68
C GLU A 128 16.37 24.80 6.81
N ALA A 129 15.46 25.14 5.88
CA ALA A 129 14.88 24.18 4.95
C ALA A 129 15.94 23.54 4.05
N SER A 130 16.90 24.33 3.53
CA SER A 130 18.02 23.80 2.73
C SER A 130 18.92 22.87 3.55
N GLN A 131 19.27 23.24 4.79
CA GLN A 131 20.05 22.40 5.68
C GLN A 131 19.30 21.10 6.03
N ARG A 132 18.00 21.20 6.30
CA ARG A 132 17.17 20.01 6.57
C ARG A 132 17.02 19.13 5.34
N ALA A 133 16.90 19.69 4.15
CA ALA A 133 16.87 18.96 2.89
C ALA A 133 18.18 18.18 2.66
N GLU A 134 19.34 18.76 2.95
CA GLU A 134 20.63 18.08 2.91
C GLU A 134 20.65 16.87 3.85
N TYR A 135 20.23 17.06 5.10
CA TYR A 135 20.12 15.97 6.08
C TYR A 135 19.18 14.85 5.64
N LEU A 136 18.02 15.20 5.04
CA LEU A 136 17.07 14.18 4.55
C LEU A 136 17.63 13.36 3.39
N LEU A 137 18.44 13.95 2.51
CA LEU A 137 19.11 13.20 1.45
C LEU A 137 20.21 12.28 2.01
N ASP A 138 20.95 12.75 3.00
CA ASP A 138 21.94 11.91 3.70
C ASP A 138 21.26 10.74 4.40
N LEU A 139 20.18 10.99 5.14
CA LEU A 139 19.35 9.98 5.80
C LEU A 139 18.79 8.94 4.80
N ALA A 140 18.44 9.37 3.59
CA ALA A 140 18.00 8.50 2.49
C ALA A 140 19.17 7.78 1.78
N GLY A 141 20.41 7.94 2.25
CA GLY A 141 21.60 7.30 1.70
C GLY A 141 22.01 7.82 0.33
N ILE A 142 21.72 9.09 0.04
CA ILE A 142 22.17 9.77 -1.19
C ILE A 142 23.62 10.23 -0.97
N GLN A 143 24.51 9.78 -1.83
CA GLN A 143 25.91 10.22 -1.82
C GLN A 143 26.03 11.67 -2.31
N ASP A 144 26.88 12.46 -1.67
CA ASP A 144 27.12 13.88 -1.95
C ASP A 144 25.83 14.72 -1.98
N PRO A 145 25.09 14.78 -0.84
CA PRO A 145 23.77 15.42 -0.78
C PRO A 145 23.78 16.87 -1.29
N ARG A 146 24.82 17.63 -0.99
CA ARG A 146 24.95 19.06 -1.40
C ARG A 146 24.92 19.26 -2.90
N THR A 147 25.64 18.42 -3.64
CA THR A 147 25.64 18.45 -5.10
C THR A 147 24.30 17.98 -5.63
N ARG A 148 23.73 16.90 -5.04
CA ARG A 148 22.44 16.32 -5.48
C ARG A 148 21.26 17.24 -5.20
N LEU A 149 21.30 18.08 -4.19
CA LEU A 149 20.27 19.11 -3.98
C LEU A 149 20.10 20.04 -5.18
N LYS A 150 21.17 20.35 -5.87
CA LYS A 150 21.15 21.26 -7.04
C LYS A 150 20.74 20.56 -8.34
N ALA A 151 20.71 19.23 -8.34
CA ALA A 151 20.37 18.45 -9.52
C ALA A 151 18.86 18.52 -9.84
N TYR A 152 18.55 18.38 -11.12
CA TYR A 152 17.18 18.17 -11.61
C TYR A 152 16.87 16.67 -11.70
N PRO A 153 15.58 16.28 -11.67
CA PRO A 153 15.20 14.86 -11.72
C PRO A 153 15.78 14.08 -12.91
N HIS A 154 15.94 14.69 -14.07
CA HIS A 154 16.48 14.03 -15.25
C HIS A 154 17.99 13.70 -15.15
N GLU A 155 18.72 14.30 -14.20
CA GLU A 155 20.14 14.04 -13.94
C GLU A 155 20.38 12.91 -12.94
N LEU A 156 19.30 12.25 -12.45
CA LEU A 156 19.33 11.26 -11.39
C LEU A 156 18.98 9.86 -11.90
N SER A 157 19.62 8.83 -11.34
CA SER A 157 19.22 7.43 -11.59
C SER A 157 17.86 7.10 -10.97
N GLY A 158 17.22 6.01 -11.42
CA GLY A 158 15.95 5.55 -10.88
C GLY A 158 15.97 5.34 -9.36
N GLY A 159 17.01 4.66 -8.86
CA GLY A 159 17.20 4.44 -7.43
C GLY A 159 17.43 5.74 -6.64
N MET A 160 18.11 6.73 -7.21
CA MET A 160 18.25 8.05 -6.58
C MET A 160 16.92 8.79 -6.52
N LYS A 161 16.14 8.79 -7.60
CA LYS A 161 14.80 9.39 -7.61
C LYS A 161 13.90 8.76 -6.55
N GLN A 162 13.96 7.43 -6.39
CA GLN A 162 13.19 6.70 -5.38
C GLN A 162 13.60 7.13 -3.96
N ARG A 163 14.89 7.16 -3.65
CA ARG A 163 15.41 7.62 -2.36
C ARG A 163 15.03 9.07 -2.06
N ILE A 164 15.05 9.95 -3.07
CA ILE A 164 14.59 11.34 -2.95
C ILE A 164 13.08 11.41 -2.72
N GLY A 165 12.30 10.56 -3.39
CA GLY A 165 10.86 10.40 -3.14
C GLY A 165 10.55 10.00 -1.70
N ILE A 166 11.32 9.05 -1.14
CA ILE A 166 11.25 8.66 0.27
C ILE A 166 11.63 9.83 1.18
N ALA A 167 12.76 10.50 0.94
CA ALA A 167 13.20 11.68 1.70
C ALA A 167 12.11 12.78 1.70
N ARG A 168 11.46 12.99 0.56
CA ARG A 168 10.36 13.94 0.41
C ARG A 168 9.13 13.54 1.22
N ALA A 169 8.72 12.28 1.19
CA ALA A 169 7.60 11.77 1.98
C ALA A 169 7.87 11.89 3.50
N LEU A 170 9.11 11.69 3.91
CA LEU A 170 9.54 11.76 5.30
C LEU A 170 9.91 13.18 5.77
N SER A 171 9.89 14.20 4.90
CA SER A 171 10.34 15.55 5.23
C SER A 171 9.60 16.18 6.42
N CYS A 172 8.34 15.79 6.62
CA CYS A 172 7.52 16.25 7.73
C CYS A 172 7.45 15.27 8.91
N GLU A 173 8.19 14.14 8.89
CA GLU A 173 8.17 13.11 9.91
C GLU A 173 6.74 12.59 10.17
N PRO A 174 6.09 11.98 9.17
CA PRO A 174 4.71 11.56 9.27
C PRO A 174 4.53 10.45 10.32
N THR A 175 3.33 10.38 10.91
CA THR A 175 2.95 9.29 11.81
C THR A 175 2.62 8.01 11.04
N LEU A 176 2.10 8.16 9.81
CA LEU A 176 1.76 7.06 8.90
C LEU A 176 2.31 7.31 7.50
N LEU A 177 3.02 6.32 6.96
CA LEU A 177 3.53 6.31 5.60
C LEU A 177 2.83 5.24 4.76
N PHE A 178 2.23 5.61 3.64
CA PHE A 178 1.84 4.69 2.59
C PHE A 178 3.01 4.54 1.59
N ALA A 179 3.50 3.33 1.40
CA ALA A 179 4.57 3.02 0.45
C ALA A 179 3.99 2.18 -0.69
N ASP A 180 3.65 2.83 -1.79
CA ASP A 180 3.00 2.19 -2.94
C ASP A 180 4.05 1.68 -3.93
N GLU A 181 4.25 0.37 -3.93
CA GLU A 181 5.24 -0.35 -4.75
C GLU A 181 6.62 0.36 -4.79
N PRO A 182 7.23 0.65 -3.63
CA PRO A 182 8.38 1.56 -3.54
C PRO A 182 9.65 1.03 -4.22
N THR A 183 9.65 -0.19 -4.72
CA THR A 183 10.82 -0.85 -5.34
C THR A 183 10.57 -1.31 -6.77
N THR A 184 9.40 -1.03 -7.33
CA THR A 184 9.06 -1.36 -8.72
C THR A 184 10.01 -0.63 -9.68
N ASN A 185 10.47 -1.32 -10.72
CA ASN A 185 11.44 -0.85 -11.71
C ASN A 185 12.87 -0.59 -11.18
N LEU A 186 13.23 -1.12 -10.01
CA LEU A 186 14.59 -1.12 -9.51
C LEU A 186 15.23 -2.50 -9.71
N ASP A 187 16.55 -2.54 -9.90
CA ASP A 187 17.29 -3.80 -9.86
C ASP A 187 17.28 -4.39 -8.43
N VAL A 188 17.50 -5.71 -8.35
CA VAL A 188 17.36 -6.47 -7.08
C VAL A 188 18.26 -5.91 -5.95
N THR A 189 19.46 -5.43 -6.29
CA THR A 189 20.38 -4.88 -5.30
C THR A 189 19.88 -3.55 -4.75
N VAL A 190 19.44 -2.65 -5.61
CA VAL A 190 18.87 -1.36 -5.21
C VAL A 190 17.55 -1.54 -4.48
N GLN A 191 16.71 -2.51 -4.92
CA GLN A 191 15.49 -2.89 -4.20
C GLN A 191 15.77 -3.26 -2.75
N ALA A 192 16.71 -4.20 -2.50
CA ALA A 192 17.09 -4.61 -1.15
C ALA A 192 17.56 -3.43 -0.30
N GLN A 193 18.38 -2.54 -0.86
CA GLN A 193 18.87 -1.34 -0.16
C GLN A 193 17.75 -0.35 0.18
N VAL A 194 16.75 -0.19 -0.69
CA VAL A 194 15.61 0.70 -0.43
C VAL A 194 14.71 0.13 0.66
N LEU A 195 14.44 -1.18 0.64
CA LEU A 195 13.65 -1.85 1.68
C LEU A 195 14.33 -1.78 3.05
N GLU A 196 15.63 -2.04 3.12
CA GLU A 196 16.41 -1.92 4.36
C GLU A 196 16.40 -0.48 4.89
N LEU A 197 16.56 0.51 4.02
CA LEU A 197 16.43 1.92 4.37
C LEU A 197 15.05 2.21 4.96
N MET A 198 13.97 1.76 4.32
CA MET A 198 12.60 1.99 4.79
C MET A 198 12.35 1.34 6.15
N LYS A 199 12.83 0.11 6.36
CA LYS A 199 12.75 -0.61 7.64
C LYS A 199 13.46 0.16 8.75
N LYS A 200 14.68 0.61 8.47
CA LYS A 200 15.45 1.44 9.41
C LYS A 200 14.71 2.74 9.75
N LEU A 201 14.23 3.47 8.75
CA LEU A 201 13.54 4.74 8.95
C LEU A 201 12.20 4.56 9.70
N GLN A 202 11.46 3.48 9.43
CA GLN A 202 10.24 3.14 10.16
C GLN A 202 10.54 2.95 11.66
N HIS A 203 11.59 2.19 11.97
CA HIS A 203 12.03 1.94 13.35
C HIS A 203 12.53 3.22 14.02
N ASP A 204 13.46 3.96 13.39
CA ASP A 204 14.15 5.12 13.98
C ASP A 204 13.18 6.29 14.23
N LEU A 205 12.18 6.48 13.35
CA LEU A 205 11.16 7.52 13.46
C LEU A 205 9.94 7.06 14.27
N GLY A 206 9.80 5.76 14.55
CA GLY A 206 8.66 5.20 15.24
C GLY A 206 7.33 5.41 14.53
N MET A 207 7.35 5.49 13.19
CA MET A 207 6.16 5.68 12.37
C MET A 207 5.48 4.35 12.06
N SER A 208 4.19 4.40 11.71
CA SER A 208 3.49 3.26 11.13
C SER A 208 3.62 3.28 9.61
N MET A 209 3.54 2.10 8.96
CA MET A 209 3.67 2.00 7.52
C MET A 209 2.63 1.05 6.92
N VAL A 210 2.07 1.43 5.77
CA VAL A 210 1.32 0.53 4.89
C VAL A 210 2.18 0.23 3.67
N MET A 211 2.71 -0.98 3.60
CA MET A 211 3.51 -1.48 2.47
C MET A 211 2.57 -2.06 1.42
N ILE A 212 2.44 -1.39 0.29
CA ILE A 212 1.63 -1.84 -0.85
C ILE A 212 2.55 -2.50 -1.86
N THR A 213 2.29 -3.76 -2.17
CA THR A 213 3.09 -4.51 -3.15
C THR A 213 2.30 -5.70 -3.71
N HIS A 214 2.79 -6.29 -4.78
CA HIS A 214 2.35 -7.60 -5.29
C HIS A 214 3.33 -8.72 -4.92
N ASP A 215 4.45 -8.40 -4.26
CA ASP A 215 5.51 -9.34 -3.90
C ASP A 215 5.34 -9.85 -2.46
N MET A 216 5.00 -11.14 -2.32
CA MET A 216 4.85 -11.81 -1.04
C MET A 216 6.18 -11.94 -0.28
N GLY A 217 7.33 -11.94 -0.97
CA GLY A 217 8.65 -11.96 -0.33
C GLY A 217 8.93 -10.68 0.43
N ILE A 218 8.56 -9.52 -0.13
CA ILE A 218 8.64 -8.22 0.55
C ILE A 218 7.72 -8.21 1.78
N ILE A 219 6.50 -8.75 1.65
CA ILE A 219 5.55 -8.84 2.76
C ILE A 219 6.12 -9.69 3.90
N ALA A 220 6.72 -10.84 3.61
CA ALA A 220 7.30 -11.71 4.61
C ALA A 220 8.40 -11.04 5.45
N ASP A 221 9.20 -10.16 4.83
CA ASP A 221 10.33 -9.46 5.48
C ASP A 221 9.92 -8.17 6.18
N MET A 222 8.94 -7.45 5.64
CA MET A 222 8.66 -6.07 6.02
C MET A 222 7.46 -5.88 6.95
N THR A 223 6.56 -6.88 7.09
CA THR A 223 5.25 -6.63 7.71
C THR A 223 4.91 -7.58 8.84
N GLU A 224 4.26 -7.04 9.87
CA GLU A 224 3.71 -7.80 10.99
C GLU A 224 2.36 -8.45 10.64
N ARG A 225 1.50 -7.70 9.95
CA ARG A 225 0.20 -8.15 9.47
C ARG A 225 0.05 -7.87 7.97
N VAL A 226 -0.82 -8.62 7.32
CA VAL A 226 -1.10 -8.46 5.89
C VAL A 226 -2.59 -8.53 5.60
N THR A 227 -3.03 -7.66 4.69
CA THR A 227 -4.36 -7.67 4.09
C THR A 227 -4.23 -7.99 2.61
N ILE A 228 -4.86 -9.07 2.17
CA ILE A 228 -4.81 -9.56 0.79
C ILE A 228 -6.05 -9.07 0.05
N MET A 229 -5.86 -8.32 -1.03
CA MET A 229 -6.91 -7.76 -1.85
C MET A 229 -7.00 -8.41 -3.23
N TYR A 230 -8.22 -8.64 -3.69
CA TYR A 230 -8.52 -9.10 -5.04
C TYR A 230 -9.77 -8.41 -5.58
N ALA A 231 -9.69 -7.82 -6.76
CA ALA A 231 -10.84 -7.21 -7.46
C ALA A 231 -11.64 -6.24 -6.56
N GLY A 232 -10.93 -5.36 -5.83
CA GLY A 232 -11.52 -4.34 -4.97
C GLY A 232 -11.97 -4.81 -3.59
N ARG A 233 -11.81 -6.10 -3.24
CA ARG A 233 -12.26 -6.69 -1.97
C ARG A 233 -11.12 -7.30 -1.18
N VAL A 234 -11.28 -7.36 0.15
CA VAL A 234 -10.39 -8.09 1.04
C VAL A 234 -10.73 -9.57 0.97
N MET A 235 -9.76 -10.40 0.65
CA MET A 235 -9.89 -11.86 0.61
C MET A 235 -9.47 -12.50 1.92
N GLU A 236 -8.39 -12.00 2.52
CA GLU A 236 -7.84 -12.52 3.76
C GLU A 236 -7.04 -11.43 4.48
N ALA A 237 -7.09 -11.39 5.81
CA ALA A 237 -6.30 -10.50 6.64
C ALA A 237 -5.93 -11.20 7.95
N ALA A 238 -4.63 -11.23 8.28
CA ALA A 238 -4.12 -11.80 9.53
C ALA A 238 -2.67 -11.36 9.79
N ASP A 239 -2.09 -11.88 10.86
CA ASP A 239 -0.65 -11.83 11.07
C ASP A 239 0.07 -12.47 9.88
N THR A 240 1.15 -11.85 9.41
CA THR A 240 1.89 -12.28 8.22
C THR A 240 2.29 -13.75 8.31
N LYS A 241 2.83 -14.18 9.46
CA LYS A 241 3.21 -15.58 9.67
C LYS A 241 2.02 -16.54 9.53
N MET A 242 0.83 -16.17 10.04
CA MET A 242 -0.37 -17.00 9.94
C MET A 242 -0.81 -17.16 8.49
N VAL A 243 -0.81 -16.08 7.72
CA VAL A 243 -1.15 -16.11 6.29
C VAL A 243 -0.19 -17.01 5.51
N PHE A 244 1.10 -16.97 5.83
CA PHE A 244 2.10 -17.80 5.16
C PHE A 244 1.99 -19.29 5.53
N HIS A 245 1.72 -19.63 6.79
CA HIS A 245 1.68 -21.03 7.24
C HIS A 245 0.30 -21.66 7.11
N GLU A 246 -0.77 -20.90 7.38
CA GLU A 246 -2.14 -21.40 7.41
C GLU A 246 -3.11 -20.49 6.64
N PRO A 247 -2.95 -20.33 5.32
CA PRO A 247 -3.87 -19.52 4.53
C PRO A 247 -5.31 -20.07 4.63
N LYS A 248 -6.28 -19.16 4.63
CA LYS A 248 -7.72 -19.50 4.74
C LYS A 248 -8.49 -19.16 3.46
N HIS A 249 -7.87 -18.47 2.51
CA HIS A 249 -8.48 -18.17 1.22
C HIS A 249 -7.70 -18.80 0.05
N PRO A 250 -8.36 -19.45 -0.93
CA PRO A 250 -7.68 -20.07 -2.08
C PRO A 250 -6.84 -19.12 -2.95
N TYR A 251 -7.17 -17.84 -2.98
CA TYR A 251 -6.35 -16.83 -3.65
C TYR A 251 -5.01 -16.62 -2.95
N THR A 252 -5.00 -16.63 -1.63
CA THR A 252 -3.77 -16.57 -0.82
C THR A 252 -2.86 -17.75 -1.09
N GLU A 253 -3.43 -18.99 -1.09
CA GLU A 253 -2.68 -20.19 -1.46
C GLU A 253 -2.04 -20.05 -2.85
N ALA A 254 -2.80 -19.51 -3.81
CA ALA A 254 -2.31 -19.32 -5.17
C ALA A 254 -1.20 -18.26 -5.27
N LEU A 255 -1.30 -17.16 -4.51
CA LEU A 255 -0.24 -16.15 -4.42
C LEU A 255 1.04 -16.73 -3.80
N LEU A 256 0.91 -17.50 -2.72
CA LEU A 256 2.04 -18.16 -2.06
C LEU A 256 2.72 -19.20 -2.97
N ALA A 257 1.93 -19.94 -3.77
CA ALA A 257 2.45 -20.93 -4.72
C ALA A 257 3.20 -20.30 -5.90
N ALA A 258 2.95 -19.03 -6.20
CA ALA A 258 3.64 -18.28 -7.25
C ALA A 258 4.98 -17.67 -6.79
N VAL A 259 5.31 -17.71 -5.50
CA VAL A 259 6.58 -17.18 -4.97
C VAL A 259 7.73 -18.15 -5.31
N PRO A 260 8.80 -17.67 -5.99
CA PRO A 260 9.98 -18.50 -6.24
C PRO A 260 10.68 -18.88 -4.93
N ARG A 261 11.05 -20.16 -4.80
CA ARG A 261 11.81 -20.67 -3.66
C ARG A 261 13.17 -21.19 -4.11
N VAL A 262 14.20 -20.79 -3.41
CA VAL A 262 15.60 -21.16 -3.72
C VAL A 262 15.85 -22.66 -3.50
N ASP A 263 15.12 -23.26 -2.54
CA ASP A 263 15.26 -24.66 -2.13
C ASP A 263 14.43 -25.66 -2.98
N GLN A 264 13.56 -25.17 -3.86
CA GLN A 264 12.66 -26.04 -4.62
C GLN A 264 12.73 -25.74 -6.12
N ARG A 265 13.16 -26.75 -6.90
CA ARG A 265 13.03 -26.74 -8.36
C ARG A 265 11.59 -27.11 -8.78
N LYS A 266 10.61 -26.35 -8.34
CA LYS A 266 9.22 -26.52 -8.80
C LYS A 266 8.92 -25.56 -9.94
N ILE A 267 8.11 -26.03 -10.88
CA ILE A 267 7.46 -25.14 -11.86
C ILE A 267 6.53 -24.22 -11.07
N LEU A 268 6.70 -22.90 -11.21
CA LEU A 268 5.83 -21.93 -10.56
C LEU A 268 4.39 -22.13 -11.02
N GLU A 269 3.48 -22.26 -10.07
CA GLU A 269 2.05 -22.34 -10.38
C GLU A 269 1.53 -20.95 -10.74
N VAL A 270 1.10 -20.78 -11.99
CA VAL A 270 0.46 -19.55 -12.44
C VAL A 270 -1.01 -19.57 -12.04
N ILE A 271 -1.53 -18.48 -11.50
CA ILE A 271 -2.96 -18.35 -11.23
C ILE A 271 -3.70 -18.28 -12.58
N PRO A 272 -4.53 -19.27 -12.94
CA PRO A 272 -5.14 -19.31 -14.26
C PRO A 272 -6.18 -18.21 -14.46
N GLY A 273 -6.40 -17.79 -15.73
CA GLY A 273 -7.43 -16.83 -16.09
C GLY A 273 -7.05 -15.37 -15.82
N ASN A 274 -7.99 -14.46 -16.04
CA ASN A 274 -7.82 -13.02 -15.91
C ASN A 274 -8.58 -12.47 -14.70
N ILE A 275 -8.16 -11.29 -14.23
CA ILE A 275 -8.88 -10.52 -13.23
C ILE A 275 -10.28 -10.19 -13.78
N PRO A 276 -11.36 -10.28 -12.96
CA PRO A 276 -12.70 -10.01 -13.43
C PRO A 276 -12.88 -8.54 -13.85
N ASN A 277 -13.85 -8.32 -14.73
CA ASN A 277 -14.26 -6.96 -15.07
C ASN A 277 -14.89 -6.28 -13.84
N LEU A 278 -14.33 -5.14 -13.45
CA LEU A 278 -14.79 -4.36 -12.28
C LEU A 278 -16.00 -3.47 -12.59
N ILE A 279 -16.39 -3.32 -13.85
CA ILE A 279 -17.59 -2.57 -14.26
C ILE A 279 -18.84 -3.42 -14.00
N GLU A 280 -18.78 -4.69 -14.41
CA GLU A 280 -19.87 -5.67 -14.24
C GLU A 280 -19.31 -6.90 -13.50
N PRO A 281 -19.09 -6.79 -12.18
CA PRO A 281 -18.58 -7.93 -11.42
C PRO A 281 -19.61 -9.06 -11.45
N ARG A 282 -19.12 -10.29 -11.67
CA ARG A 282 -19.97 -11.49 -11.61
C ARG A 282 -20.57 -11.65 -10.20
N PRO A 283 -21.76 -12.23 -10.08
CA PRO A 283 -22.35 -12.56 -8.79
C PRO A 283 -21.44 -13.54 -8.01
N GLY A 284 -21.60 -13.57 -6.70
CA GLY A 284 -20.87 -14.49 -5.83
C GLY A 284 -19.46 -14.03 -5.46
N CYS A 285 -18.62 -14.97 -5.10
CA CYS A 285 -17.22 -14.74 -4.74
C CYS A 285 -16.44 -14.23 -5.96
N VAL A 286 -15.80 -13.07 -5.86
CA VAL A 286 -15.07 -12.47 -6.99
C VAL A 286 -13.93 -13.33 -7.53
N PHE A 287 -13.39 -14.24 -6.71
CA PHE A 287 -12.34 -15.17 -7.11
C PHE A 287 -12.87 -16.51 -7.69
N HIS A 288 -14.17 -16.81 -7.60
CA HIS A 288 -14.70 -18.12 -8.01
C HIS A 288 -14.31 -18.57 -9.42
N PRO A 289 -14.18 -17.68 -10.45
CA PRO A 289 -13.84 -18.13 -11.80
C PRO A 289 -12.43 -18.71 -11.94
N ARG A 290 -11.54 -18.37 -10.99
CA ARG A 290 -10.13 -18.81 -10.96
C ARG A 290 -9.87 -19.80 -9.82
N CYS A 291 -10.87 -20.07 -8.98
CA CYS A 291 -10.74 -20.89 -7.78
C CYS A 291 -10.91 -22.39 -8.10
N LYS A 292 -9.85 -23.18 -7.94
CA LYS A 292 -9.87 -24.64 -8.12
C LYS A 292 -10.80 -25.36 -7.13
N TYR A 293 -11.22 -24.70 -6.06
CA TYR A 293 -12.12 -25.22 -5.04
C TYR A 293 -13.55 -24.70 -5.14
N ALA A 294 -13.92 -23.96 -6.20
CA ALA A 294 -15.23 -23.35 -6.33
C ALA A 294 -16.35 -24.39 -6.30
N LYS A 295 -17.44 -24.07 -5.60
CA LYS A 295 -18.72 -24.81 -5.60
C LYS A 295 -19.85 -23.84 -5.95
N GLN A 296 -21.07 -24.39 -6.13
CA GLN A 296 -22.25 -23.59 -6.51
C GLN A 296 -22.47 -22.40 -5.57
N VAL A 297 -22.34 -22.56 -4.26
CA VAL A 297 -22.46 -21.48 -3.27
C VAL A 297 -21.53 -20.30 -3.54
N CYS A 298 -20.32 -20.56 -4.10
CA CYS A 298 -19.37 -19.52 -4.45
C CYS A 298 -19.81 -18.71 -5.69
N ILE A 299 -20.65 -19.28 -6.52
CA ILE A 299 -21.24 -18.62 -7.71
C ILE A 299 -22.47 -17.81 -7.30
N ASP A 300 -23.31 -18.36 -6.42
CA ASP A 300 -24.62 -17.82 -6.10
C ASP A 300 -24.57 -16.64 -5.11
N SER A 301 -23.60 -16.64 -4.19
CA SER A 301 -23.55 -15.64 -3.10
C SER A 301 -22.13 -15.13 -2.81
N VAL A 302 -22.07 -13.87 -2.40
CA VAL A 302 -20.82 -13.24 -1.93
C VAL A 302 -20.51 -13.75 -0.54
N PRO A 303 -19.32 -14.33 -0.29
CA PRO A 303 -18.93 -14.73 1.05
C PRO A 303 -18.75 -13.50 1.96
N PRO A 304 -19.22 -13.56 3.21
CA PRO A 304 -18.93 -12.51 4.19
C PRO A 304 -17.45 -12.53 4.58
N LEU A 305 -16.93 -11.39 5.02
CA LEU A 305 -15.67 -11.33 5.73
C LEU A 305 -15.94 -11.76 7.17
N GLU A 306 -15.44 -12.92 7.57
CA GLU A 306 -15.67 -13.49 8.90
C GLU A 306 -14.35 -13.85 9.59
N GLU A 307 -14.36 -13.85 10.91
CA GLU A 307 -13.22 -14.29 11.71
C GLU A 307 -13.12 -15.81 11.66
N VAL A 308 -12.00 -16.30 11.13
CA VAL A 308 -11.74 -17.73 10.87
C VAL A 308 -10.69 -18.30 11.82
N GLY A 309 -10.12 -17.48 12.67
CA GLY A 309 -9.14 -17.77 13.71
C GLY A 309 -8.85 -16.50 14.50
N GLU A 310 -8.03 -16.59 15.53
CA GLU A 310 -7.66 -15.42 16.35
C GLU A 310 -6.99 -14.35 15.48
N ASN A 311 -7.62 -13.17 15.38
CA ASN A 311 -7.19 -12.06 14.50
C ASN A 311 -6.97 -12.48 13.03
N HIS A 312 -7.65 -13.51 12.56
CA HIS A 312 -7.55 -14.05 11.21
C HIS A 312 -8.92 -13.97 10.53
N TRP A 313 -9.02 -13.17 9.48
CA TRP A 313 -10.25 -12.87 8.75
C TRP A 313 -10.15 -13.39 7.32
N ALA A 314 -11.22 -14.00 6.81
CA ALA A 314 -11.25 -14.48 5.42
C ALA A 314 -12.64 -14.33 4.80
N THR A 315 -12.65 -14.11 3.49
CA THR A 315 -13.86 -13.99 2.66
C THR A 315 -14.02 -15.25 1.81
N CYS A 316 -14.33 -16.41 2.46
CA CYS A 316 -14.42 -17.69 1.79
C CYS A 316 -15.52 -18.58 2.38
N HIS A 317 -16.54 -18.97 1.59
CA HIS A 317 -17.58 -19.92 2.02
C HIS A 317 -17.05 -21.26 2.49
N ARG A 318 -15.87 -21.65 2.02
CA ARG A 318 -15.36 -23.02 2.17
C ARG A 318 -14.16 -23.14 3.09
N TRP A 319 -13.79 -22.10 3.81
CA TRP A 319 -12.59 -22.11 4.64
C TRP A 319 -12.52 -23.25 5.67
N LYS A 320 -13.69 -23.74 6.15
CA LYS A 320 -13.77 -24.89 7.07
C LYS A 320 -13.59 -26.24 6.39
N GLU A 321 -13.89 -26.32 5.07
CA GLU A 321 -13.93 -27.57 4.33
C GLU A 321 -12.63 -27.90 3.60
N ILE A 322 -11.83 -26.87 3.29
CA ILE A 322 -10.61 -26.99 2.48
C ILE A 322 -9.38 -26.80 3.35
N LYS A 323 -8.41 -27.67 3.18
CA LYS A 323 -7.08 -27.50 3.77
C LYS A 323 -6.16 -26.92 2.71
N LEU A 324 -5.83 -25.64 2.86
CA LEU A 324 -4.94 -24.91 1.97
C LEU A 324 -3.48 -25.13 2.36
N ARG A 325 -2.57 -24.95 1.39
CA ARG A 325 -1.14 -25.14 1.60
C ARG A 325 -0.50 -23.79 1.86
N GLY A 326 0.13 -23.67 3.02
CA GLY A 326 1.06 -22.59 3.32
C GLY A 326 2.48 -22.87 2.81
N VAL A 327 3.41 -22.01 3.19
CA VAL A 327 4.82 -22.05 2.79
C VAL A 327 5.73 -22.03 4.00
#